data_918fed0265efb428c2be27a1971f0f95
#
_entry.id   918fed0265efb428c2be27a1971f0f95
#
_cell.length_a   1.000
_cell.length_b   1.000
_cell.length_c   1.000
_cell.angle_alpha   90.00
_cell.angle_beta   90.00
_cell.angle_gamma   90.00
#
_symmetry.space_group_name_H-M   'P 1'
#
loop_
_entity.id
_entity.type
_entity.pdbx_description
1 polymer ?
#
loop_
_entity_poly.entity_id
_entity_poly.type
_entity_poly.pdbx_seq_one_letter_code
_entity_poly.pdbx_strand_id
1 'polypeptide(L)' 'MKNKNLKFCMDELQSLQNRGGLEPEQRSRLEAAMEELRKLWRKSNPSRKDVYRAVRLVAEAILTTFKK' A
#
# COMPACT_ATOMS: atom_id res chain seq x y z
N MET A 1 -4.22 -19.70 0.95
CA MET A 1 -3.14 -19.10 0.19
C MET A 1 -3.15 -17.59 0.31
N LYS A 2 -1.99 -17.00 0.46
CA LYS A 2 -1.92 -15.55 0.55
C LYS A 2 -2.02 -14.93 -0.83
N ASN A 3 -2.63 -13.78 -0.88
CA ASN A 3 -2.88 -13.08 -2.14
C ASN A 3 -1.57 -12.48 -2.68
N LYS A 4 -1.19 -12.93 -3.88
CA LYS A 4 0.04 -12.44 -4.52
C LYS A 4 -0.04 -10.95 -4.85
N ASN A 5 -1.23 -10.47 -5.15
CA ASN A 5 -1.41 -9.04 -5.46
C ASN A 5 -1.15 -8.18 -4.25
N LEU A 6 -1.53 -8.63 -3.07
CA LEU A 6 -1.26 -7.90 -1.84
C LEU A 6 0.23 -7.81 -1.58
N LYS A 7 0.94 -8.93 -1.79
CA LYS A 7 2.38 -8.94 -1.60
C LYS A 7 3.06 -7.99 -2.59
N PHE A 8 2.63 -8.02 -3.83
CA PHE A 8 3.18 -7.14 -4.85
C PHE A 8 2.99 -5.68 -4.46
N CYS A 9 1.81 -5.32 -3.99
CA CYS A 9 1.53 -3.95 -3.54
C CYS A 9 2.43 -3.56 -2.38
N MET A 10 2.61 -4.45 -1.42
CA MET A 10 3.47 -4.18 -0.28
C MET A 10 4.91 -3.95 -0.71
N ASP A 11 5.39 -4.78 -1.64
CA ASP A 11 6.75 -4.64 -2.14
C ASP A 11 6.95 -3.32 -2.87
N GLU A 12 5.95 -2.90 -3.66
CA GLU A 12 6.02 -1.64 -4.38
C GLU A 12 6.04 -0.45 -3.42
N LEU A 13 5.23 -0.49 -2.39
CA LEU A 13 5.20 0.58 -1.40
C LEU A 13 6.53 0.64 -0.64
N GLN A 14 7.08 -0.52 -0.31
CA GLN A 14 8.36 -0.58 0.36
C GLN A 14 9.46 0.04 -0.51
N SER A 15 9.43 -0.26 -1.80
CA SER A 15 10.39 0.31 -2.75
C SER A 15 10.29 1.83 -2.80
N LEU A 16 9.08 2.35 -2.81
CA LEU A 16 8.86 3.79 -2.82
C LEU A 16 9.43 4.45 -1.57
N GLN A 17 9.22 3.83 -0.42
CA GLN A 17 9.75 4.36 0.83
C GLN A 17 11.27 4.35 0.83
N ASN A 18 11.88 3.32 0.27
CA ASN A 18 13.32 3.16 0.25
C ASN A 18 14.01 4.12 -0.70
N ARG A 19 13.29 4.65 -1.68
CA ARG A 19 13.86 5.61 -2.61
C ARG A 19 14.31 6.90 -1.95
N GLY A 20 13.62 7.31 -0.91
CA GLY A 20 13.89 8.57 -0.27
C GLY A 20 13.34 9.74 -1.08
N GLY A 21 13.60 10.95 -0.62
CA GLY A 21 13.12 12.16 -1.30
C GLY A 21 11.63 12.39 -1.18
N LEU A 22 10.95 11.63 -0.35
CA LEU A 22 9.53 11.81 -0.14
C LEU A 22 9.27 12.91 0.88
N GLU A 23 8.26 13.71 0.61
CA GLU A 23 7.82 14.70 1.57
C GLU A 23 7.12 14.00 2.75
N PRO A 24 7.11 14.63 3.94
CA PRO A 24 6.49 14.01 5.12
C PRO A 24 5.05 13.56 4.88
N GLU A 25 4.28 14.34 4.13
CA GLU A 25 2.90 13.99 3.82
C GLU A 25 2.81 12.75 2.96
N GLN A 26 3.67 12.66 1.95
CA GLN A 26 3.71 11.51 1.07
C GLN A 26 4.11 10.26 1.82
N ARG A 27 5.11 10.37 2.68
CA ARG A 27 5.54 9.25 3.50
C ARG A 27 4.43 8.77 4.42
N SER A 28 3.71 9.72 5.01
CA SER A 28 2.60 9.39 5.89
C SER A 28 1.52 8.59 5.16
N ARG A 29 1.21 8.99 3.94
CA ARG A 29 0.21 8.29 3.13
C ARG A 29 0.67 6.88 2.77
N LEU A 30 1.94 6.73 2.43
CA LEU A 30 2.49 5.42 2.10
C LEU A 30 2.46 4.51 3.32
N GLU A 31 2.80 5.05 4.48
CA GLU A 31 2.76 4.27 5.71
C GLU A 31 1.35 3.81 6.05
N ALA A 32 0.37 4.68 5.86
CA ALA A 32 -1.02 4.34 6.11
C ALA A 32 -1.48 3.22 5.17
N ALA A 33 -1.10 3.31 3.90
CA ALA A 33 -1.44 2.27 2.93
C ALA A 33 -0.79 0.94 3.29
N MET A 34 0.47 0.97 3.70
CA MET A 34 1.17 -0.25 4.11
C MET A 34 0.53 -0.88 5.34
N GLU A 35 0.10 -0.05 6.27
CA GLU A 35 -0.57 -0.55 7.48
C GLU A 35 -1.84 -1.30 7.13
N GLU A 36 -2.63 -0.76 6.22
CA GLU A 36 -3.85 -1.42 5.77
C GLU A 36 -3.56 -2.74 5.08
N LEU A 37 -2.51 -2.76 4.25
CA LEU A 37 -2.11 -3.98 3.57
C LEU A 37 -1.63 -5.04 4.56
N ARG A 38 -0.91 -4.64 5.59
CA ARG A 38 -0.46 -5.57 6.62
C ARG A 38 -1.63 -6.20 7.35
N LYS A 39 -2.65 -5.39 7.65
CA LYS A 39 -3.85 -5.91 8.31
C LYS A 39 -4.53 -6.97 7.46
N LEU A 40 -4.64 -6.70 6.16
CA LEU A 40 -5.21 -7.67 5.23
C LEU A 40 -4.36 -8.92 5.10
N TRP A 41 -3.05 -8.74 5.07
CA TRP A 41 -2.12 -9.85 4.95
C TRP A 41 -2.26 -10.81 6.11
N ARG A 42 -2.56 -10.29 7.31
CA ARG A 42 -2.74 -11.11 8.49
C ARG A 42 -4.05 -11.87 8.50
N LYS A 43 -5.05 -11.37 7.79
CA LYS A 43 -6.33 -12.05 7.70
C LYS A 43 -6.18 -13.32 6.90
N SER A 44 -6.75 -14.41 7.39
CA SER A 44 -6.72 -15.66 6.68
C SER A 44 -7.64 -15.64 5.48
N ASN A 45 -8.66 -14.79 5.49
CA ASN A 45 -9.65 -14.78 4.44
C ASN A 45 -10.23 -13.38 4.22
N PRO A 46 -9.43 -12.48 3.62
CA PRO A 46 -9.90 -11.11 3.38
C PRO A 46 -11.02 -11.08 2.33
N SER A 47 -12.00 -10.21 2.53
CA SER A 47 -13.08 -10.06 1.58
C SER A 47 -12.62 -9.26 0.35
N ARG A 48 -13.42 -9.32 -0.72
CA ARG A 48 -13.13 -8.54 -1.92
C ARG A 48 -13.10 -7.05 -1.61
N LYS A 49 -14.01 -6.60 -0.78
CA LYS A 49 -14.07 -5.20 -0.40
C LYS A 49 -12.79 -4.76 0.30
N ASP A 50 -12.28 -5.62 1.19
CA ASP A 50 -11.04 -5.32 1.90
C ASP A 50 -9.87 -5.18 0.94
N VAL A 51 -9.74 -6.12 0.02
CA VAL A 51 -8.67 -6.12 -0.97
C VAL A 51 -8.78 -4.90 -1.88
N TYR A 52 -9.99 -4.63 -2.35
CA TYR A 52 -10.24 -3.49 -3.23
C TYR A 52 -9.88 -2.18 -2.55
N ARG A 53 -10.28 -2.05 -1.29
CA ARG A 53 -9.98 -0.84 -0.51
C ARG A 53 -8.48 -0.63 -0.36
N ALA A 54 -7.75 -1.70 -0.06
CA ALA A 54 -6.32 -1.63 0.10
C ALA A 54 -5.63 -1.24 -1.21
N VAL A 55 -6.04 -1.86 -2.31
CA VAL A 55 -5.48 -1.54 -3.62
C VAL A 55 -5.75 -0.09 -3.97
N ARG A 56 -6.92 0.41 -3.65
CA ARG A 56 -7.26 1.81 -3.90
C ARG A 56 -6.36 2.74 -3.11
N LEU A 57 -6.11 2.43 -1.83
CA LEU A 57 -5.23 3.24 -1.01
C LEU A 57 -3.81 3.27 -1.58
N VAL A 58 -3.34 2.12 -2.04
CA VAL A 58 -2.02 2.03 -2.66
C VAL A 58 -1.97 2.88 -3.92
N ALA A 59 -3.00 2.80 -4.75
CA ALA A 59 -3.06 3.58 -5.99
C ALA A 59 -3.04 5.08 -5.70
N GLU A 60 -3.81 5.51 -4.70
CA GLU A 60 -3.83 6.91 -4.31
C GLU A 60 -2.47 7.38 -3.81
N ALA A 61 -1.81 6.54 -3.02
CA ALA A 61 -0.49 6.88 -2.49
C ALA A 61 0.53 7.02 -3.62
N ILE A 62 0.49 6.11 -4.57
CA ILE A 62 1.40 6.14 -5.71
C ILE A 62 1.16 7.38 -6.56
N LEU A 63 -0.10 7.68 -6.87
CA LEU A 63 -0.46 8.83 -7.66
C LEU A 63 -0.02 10.12 -6.98
N THR A 64 -0.21 10.21 -5.67
CA THR A 64 0.21 11.39 -4.92
C THR A 64 1.72 11.56 -4.95
N THR A 65 2.44 10.45 -4.90
CA THR A 65 3.91 10.49 -4.90
C THR A 65 4.45 10.96 -6.24
N PHE A 66 3.86 10.51 -7.33
CA PHE A 66 4.34 10.86 -8.67
C PHE A 66 3.70 12.09 -9.27
N LYS A 67 2.66 12.57 -8.68
CA LYS A 67 1.99 13.78 -9.16
C LYS A 67 2.76 15.01 -8.72
N LYS A 68 3.08 15.86 -9.67
CA LYS A 68 3.74 17.13 -9.38
C LYS A 68 2.80 18.29 -9.64
#